data_a3bdd27852fc8f70839e5f6617a8af4a
#
_entry.id   a3bdd27852fc8f70839e5f6617a8af4a
#
_cell.length_a   1.000
_cell.length_b   1.000
_cell.length_c   1.000
_cell.angle_alpha   90.00
_cell.angle_beta   90.00
_cell.angle_gamma   90.00
#
_symmetry.space_group_name_H-M   'P 1'
#
loop_
_entity.id
_entity.type
_entity.pdbx_description
1 polymer ?
#
loop_
_entity_poly.entity_id
_entity_poly.type
_entity_poly.pdbx_seq_one_letter_code
_entity_poly.pdbx_strand_id
1 'polypeptide(L)'
;MRIHSFIIILILTNIGLYTPASHATEEIYVNITNEVELTVNRHPASGDHIAIWLTPEYGFRKSHYSMASLLAKQGIEVWQTNVVESLFLPLNTNAIKQLDGSYIAKLIEYAHKQTGKKIVLVGDSYASVHVLNSAHNWQSSNKTSKALIGAILFSPYTYSFIPTLGLKPEYMPVVDATNIPIMIYQAKNSGNINQFQTLVSKLQQHNNPVYSKYVPDLMSLFYEATPTKTMKQHARTLIPNIKKMITVLEKHPIPGNVITIKRSRPNISGIDIQLKDFKGNFKPLNIDLVDTNNKPYIRNNYKNKLTIINFWATWCPPCVEEIPSLNRLVKKMKGSGFELISINYAEDKKTINEFMKQVDVDYPVLLDQDGGFAKQWNVISYPSTFIIDSQGEIRYGVNSAILWDSPELIKKLKPLLPK
;
A
#
# COMPACT_ATOMS: atom_id res chain seq x y z
N MET A 1 -30.01 64.63 -57.29
CA MET A 1 -29.29 63.35 -57.34
C MET A 1 -29.10 62.87 -55.85
N ARG A 2 -30.01 62.01 -55.37
CA ARG A 2 -29.96 61.51 -53.96
C ARG A 2 -29.29 60.16 -53.95
N ILE A 3 -28.17 60.07 -53.22
CA ILE A 3 -27.41 58.80 -53.00
C ILE A 3 -28.02 58.17 -51.79
N HIS A 4 -28.59 56.95 -51.95
CA HIS A 4 -29.08 56.13 -50.87
C HIS A 4 -27.92 55.21 -50.36
N SER A 5 -27.46 55.46 -49.15
CA SER A 5 -26.51 54.56 -48.47
C SER A 5 -27.26 53.36 -47.90
N PHE A 6 -26.95 52.14 -48.38
CA PHE A 6 -27.38 50.88 -47.78
C PHE A 6 -26.45 50.52 -46.62
N ILE A 7 -26.99 50.49 -45.42
CA ILE A 7 -26.28 49.93 -44.23
C ILE A 7 -26.54 48.46 -44.26
N ILE A 8 -25.48 47.64 -44.49
CA ILE A 8 -25.50 46.20 -44.32
C ILE A 8 -25.19 45.92 -42.84
N ILE A 9 -26.19 45.45 -42.09
CA ILE A 9 -26.02 44.95 -40.71
C ILE A 9 -25.53 43.52 -40.81
N LEU A 10 -24.25 43.30 -40.48
CA LEU A 10 -23.65 41.97 -40.32
C LEU A 10 -24.06 41.40 -38.94
N ILE A 11 -25.02 40.47 -38.93
CA ILE A 11 -25.36 39.68 -37.71
C ILE A 11 -24.27 38.63 -37.55
N LEU A 12 -23.30 38.90 -36.67
CA LEU A 12 -22.35 37.89 -36.19
C LEU A 12 -23.08 36.93 -35.24
N THR A 13 -23.53 35.79 -35.75
CA THR A 13 -23.95 34.65 -34.95
C THR A 13 -22.72 34.07 -34.29
N ASN A 14 -22.57 34.29 -32.98
CA ASN A 14 -21.60 33.59 -32.14
C ASN A 14 -21.98 32.11 -32.08
N ILE A 15 -21.49 31.33 -33.03
CA ILE A 15 -21.47 29.87 -32.88
C ILE A 15 -20.38 29.56 -31.84
N GLY A 16 -20.77 29.39 -30.58
CA GLY A 16 -19.91 28.91 -29.57
C GLY A 16 -19.39 27.51 -29.95
N LEU A 17 -18.16 27.49 -30.45
CA LEU A 17 -17.42 26.24 -30.64
C LEU A 17 -17.28 25.61 -29.23
N TYR A 18 -18.11 24.64 -28.95
CA TYR A 18 -17.88 23.71 -27.83
C TYR A 18 -16.59 22.94 -28.15
N THR A 19 -15.46 23.48 -27.70
CA THR A 19 -14.24 22.70 -27.64
C THR A 19 -14.45 21.62 -26.54
N PRO A 20 -14.34 20.34 -26.85
CA PRO A 20 -14.37 19.33 -25.82
C PRO A 20 -13.25 19.65 -24.80
N ALA A 21 -13.60 19.75 -23.53
CA ALA A 21 -12.63 20.02 -22.48
C ALA A 21 -11.44 19.06 -22.64
N SER A 22 -10.28 19.61 -22.87
CA SER A 22 -9.03 18.86 -22.92
C SER A 22 -8.86 18.11 -21.61
N HIS A 23 -8.81 16.78 -21.65
CA HIS A 23 -8.49 15.95 -20.48
C HIS A 23 -6.97 15.92 -20.20
N ALA A 24 -6.26 16.99 -20.59
CA ALA A 24 -4.84 17.12 -20.27
C ALA A 24 -4.66 17.29 -18.75
N THR A 25 -3.67 16.64 -18.22
CA THR A 25 -3.26 16.83 -16.83
C THR A 25 -2.71 18.24 -16.66
N GLU A 26 -3.14 18.93 -15.61
CA GLU A 26 -2.71 20.27 -15.23
C GLU A 26 -1.97 20.20 -13.91
N GLU A 27 -0.86 20.90 -13.78
CA GLU A 27 -0.22 21.13 -12.49
C GLU A 27 -0.73 22.45 -11.93
N ILE A 28 -1.31 22.41 -10.74
CA ILE A 28 -1.79 23.59 -10.03
C ILE A 28 -1.13 23.70 -8.66
N TYR A 29 -0.95 24.92 -8.20
CA TYR A 29 -0.33 25.25 -6.92
C TYR A 29 -1.39 25.82 -5.98
N VAL A 30 -1.54 25.22 -4.81
CA VAL A 30 -2.58 25.57 -3.84
C VAL A 30 -1.94 26.03 -2.54
N ASN A 31 -2.02 27.34 -2.27
CA ASN A 31 -1.58 27.90 -1.01
C ASN A 31 -2.50 27.45 0.14
N ILE A 32 -2.02 26.58 0.98
CA ILE A 32 -2.75 26.02 2.13
C ILE A 32 -2.56 26.88 3.39
N THR A 33 -1.36 27.42 3.55
CA THR A 33 -1.00 28.41 4.58
C THR A 33 -0.10 29.47 3.95
N ASN A 34 0.29 30.50 4.71
CA ASN A 34 1.27 31.48 4.26
C ASN A 34 2.65 30.87 3.95
N GLU A 35 2.93 29.68 4.49
CA GLU A 35 4.25 29.02 4.40
C GLU A 35 4.21 27.73 3.58
N VAL A 36 3.04 27.17 3.32
CA VAL A 36 2.90 25.86 2.66
C VAL A 36 2.02 25.97 1.43
N GLU A 37 2.61 25.66 0.30
CA GLU A 37 1.96 25.47 -0.98
C GLU A 37 1.98 23.99 -1.36
N LEU A 38 0.82 23.44 -1.74
CA LEU A 38 0.73 22.08 -2.26
C LEU A 38 0.74 22.06 -3.78
N THR A 39 1.61 21.26 -4.36
CA THR A 39 1.55 20.90 -5.77
C THR A 39 0.50 19.84 -5.98
N VAL A 40 -0.41 20.08 -6.93
CA VAL A 40 -1.51 19.17 -7.28
C VAL A 40 -1.47 18.88 -8.77
N ASN A 41 -1.30 17.61 -9.12
CA ASN A 41 -1.52 17.12 -10.49
C ASN A 41 -3.03 16.90 -10.69
N ARG A 42 -3.68 17.83 -11.36
CA ARG A 42 -5.11 17.85 -11.60
C ARG A 42 -5.45 17.16 -12.91
N HIS A 43 -6.39 16.23 -12.88
CA HIS A 43 -7.02 15.60 -14.03
C HIS A 43 -8.47 16.08 -14.08
N PRO A 44 -8.77 17.13 -14.85
CA PRO A 44 -10.08 17.78 -14.85
C PRO A 44 -11.17 16.86 -15.40
N ALA A 45 -12.38 16.98 -14.84
CA ALA A 45 -13.58 16.30 -15.32
C ALA A 45 -14.85 17.09 -14.99
N SER A 46 -15.93 16.84 -15.73
CA SER A 46 -17.18 17.60 -15.65
C SER A 46 -18.18 17.12 -14.59
N GLY A 47 -17.96 15.99 -13.93
CA GLY A 47 -18.90 15.47 -12.92
C GLY A 47 -18.77 16.16 -11.56
N ASP A 48 -19.60 15.76 -10.61
CA ASP A 48 -19.82 16.44 -9.33
C ASP A 48 -18.85 16.01 -8.21
N HIS A 49 -17.84 15.21 -8.53
CA HIS A 49 -16.92 14.64 -7.54
C HIS A 49 -15.45 14.91 -7.88
N ILE A 50 -14.66 15.15 -6.83
CA ILE A 50 -13.19 15.17 -6.89
C ILE A 50 -12.67 14.02 -6.01
N ALA A 51 -11.79 13.20 -6.57
CA ALA A 51 -10.97 12.25 -5.84
C ALA A 51 -9.63 12.92 -5.50
N ILE A 52 -9.40 13.28 -4.24
CA ILE A 52 -8.08 13.75 -3.78
C ILE A 52 -7.25 12.52 -3.44
N TRP A 53 -6.24 12.22 -4.25
CA TRP A 53 -5.38 11.05 -4.12
C TRP A 53 -4.05 11.41 -3.48
N LEU A 54 -3.79 10.82 -2.32
CA LEU A 54 -2.59 11.07 -1.53
C LEU A 54 -1.47 10.11 -1.90
N THR A 55 -0.25 10.62 -1.94
CA THR A 55 0.92 9.84 -2.37
C THR A 55 1.25 8.73 -1.38
N PRO A 56 1.53 7.50 -1.85
CA PRO A 56 2.05 6.42 -1.01
C PRO A 56 3.54 6.62 -0.69
N GLU A 57 4.08 5.81 0.23
CA GLU A 57 5.47 5.86 0.68
C GLU A 57 6.52 5.60 -0.40
N TYR A 58 6.10 5.01 -1.51
CA TYR A 58 6.95 4.73 -2.68
C TYR A 58 6.73 5.70 -3.86
N GLY A 59 5.95 6.77 -3.64
CA GLY A 59 5.64 7.78 -4.66
C GLY A 59 4.58 7.33 -5.67
N PHE A 60 4.06 8.30 -6.42
CA PHE A 60 3.16 8.00 -7.53
C PHE A 60 3.89 7.27 -8.65
N ARG A 61 3.27 6.21 -9.18
CA ARG A 61 3.75 5.40 -10.30
C ARG A 61 2.89 5.67 -11.56
N LYS A 62 3.35 5.23 -12.72
CA LYS A 62 2.61 5.34 -13.99
C LYS A 62 1.19 4.76 -13.90
N SER A 63 0.99 3.73 -13.07
CA SER A 63 -0.32 3.12 -12.80
C SER A 63 -1.29 4.08 -12.11
N HIS A 64 -0.82 4.92 -11.18
CA HIS A 64 -1.65 5.95 -10.53
C HIS A 64 -2.13 7.01 -11.54
N TYR A 65 -1.22 7.56 -12.34
CA TYR A 65 -1.56 8.56 -13.37
C TYR A 65 -2.51 7.97 -14.42
N SER A 66 -2.28 6.71 -14.82
CA SER A 66 -3.18 6.00 -15.75
C SER A 66 -4.58 5.84 -15.16
N MET A 67 -4.70 5.43 -13.88
CA MET A 67 -5.99 5.28 -13.20
C MET A 67 -6.68 6.63 -13.04
N ALA A 68 -5.96 7.68 -12.63
CA ALA A 68 -6.49 9.04 -12.49
C ALA A 68 -7.08 9.54 -13.81
N SER A 69 -6.34 9.38 -14.92
CA SER A 69 -6.79 9.72 -16.26
C SER A 69 -8.05 8.97 -16.69
N LEU A 70 -8.14 7.68 -16.34
CA LEU A 70 -9.31 6.86 -16.65
C LEU A 70 -10.53 7.25 -15.79
N LEU A 71 -10.34 7.62 -14.53
CA LEU A 71 -11.40 8.14 -13.66
C LEU A 71 -11.92 9.50 -14.18
N ALA A 72 -11.03 10.38 -14.63
CA ALA A 72 -11.40 11.65 -15.22
C ALA A 72 -12.28 11.46 -16.47
N LYS A 73 -11.96 10.51 -17.35
CA LYS A 73 -12.81 10.13 -18.49
C LYS A 73 -14.20 9.61 -18.10
N GLN A 74 -14.38 9.16 -16.85
CA GLN A 74 -15.68 8.75 -16.30
C GLN A 74 -16.41 9.88 -15.55
N GLY A 75 -15.89 11.10 -15.62
CA GLY A 75 -16.46 12.27 -14.99
C GLY A 75 -16.05 12.50 -13.54
N ILE A 76 -15.07 11.77 -13.02
CA ILE A 76 -14.53 11.98 -11.67
C ILE A 76 -13.23 12.78 -11.81
N GLU A 77 -13.23 14.01 -11.37
CA GLU A 77 -12.01 14.82 -11.33
C GLU A 77 -11.03 14.23 -10.33
N VAL A 78 -9.73 14.18 -10.67
CA VAL A 78 -8.72 13.62 -9.76
C VAL A 78 -7.63 14.65 -9.49
N TRP A 79 -7.35 14.86 -8.21
CA TRP A 79 -6.28 15.69 -7.70
C TRP A 79 -5.25 14.84 -6.98
N GLN A 80 -4.07 14.67 -7.57
CA GLN A 80 -2.97 13.91 -6.96
C GLN A 80 -1.99 14.87 -6.30
N THR A 81 -1.68 14.67 -5.01
CA THR A 81 -0.76 15.54 -4.27
C THR A 81 0.20 14.76 -3.39
N ASN A 82 1.43 15.29 -3.26
CA ASN A 82 2.49 14.77 -2.42
C ASN A 82 2.82 15.78 -1.31
N VAL A 83 2.13 15.68 -0.19
CA VAL A 83 2.35 16.57 0.97
C VAL A 83 3.76 16.44 1.53
N VAL A 84 4.35 15.24 1.51
CA VAL A 84 5.72 14.98 2.01
C VAL A 84 6.73 15.80 1.22
N GLU A 85 6.61 15.83 -0.11
CA GLU A 85 7.45 16.61 -1.00
C GLU A 85 7.24 18.12 -0.82
N SER A 86 5.98 18.56 -0.71
CA SER A 86 5.64 19.97 -0.46
C SER A 86 6.18 20.49 0.88
N LEU A 87 6.44 19.60 1.83
CA LEU A 87 7.08 19.89 3.11
C LEU A 87 8.59 19.65 3.13
N PHE A 88 9.20 19.32 1.99
CA PHE A 88 10.63 18.98 1.89
C PHE A 88 11.06 17.84 2.81
N LEU A 89 10.17 16.90 3.10
CA LEU A 89 10.45 15.72 3.92
C LEU A 89 10.89 14.54 3.05
N PRO A 90 11.70 13.63 3.57
CA PRO A 90 12.06 12.40 2.84
C PRO A 90 10.83 11.51 2.69
N LEU A 91 10.52 11.09 1.45
CA LEU A 91 9.38 10.23 1.18
C LEU A 91 9.64 8.82 1.70
N ASN A 92 8.97 8.46 2.77
CA ASN A 92 9.02 7.14 3.38
C ASN A 92 7.78 6.90 4.28
N THR A 93 7.63 5.68 4.75
CA THR A 93 6.51 5.26 5.61
C THR A 93 6.38 6.11 6.89
N ASN A 94 7.50 6.47 7.53
CA ASN A 94 7.45 7.22 8.79
C ASN A 94 6.98 8.65 8.56
N ALA A 95 7.46 9.33 7.52
CA ALA A 95 7.00 10.67 7.18
C ALA A 95 5.49 10.69 6.92
N ILE A 96 4.97 9.73 6.13
CA ILE A 96 3.53 9.63 5.84
C ILE A 96 2.70 9.40 7.12
N LYS A 97 3.15 8.52 8.01
CA LYS A 97 2.45 8.24 9.27
C LYS A 97 2.41 9.43 10.22
N GLN A 98 3.38 10.34 10.14
CA GLN A 98 3.48 11.53 10.99
C GLN A 98 2.60 12.69 10.52
N LEU A 99 2.12 12.67 9.26
CA LEU A 99 1.21 13.69 8.76
C LEU A 99 -0.13 13.61 9.51
N ASP A 100 -0.49 14.69 10.17
CA ASP A 100 -1.73 14.80 10.97
C ASP A 100 -2.98 15.02 10.11
N GLY A 101 -2.81 15.26 8.82
CA GLY A 101 -3.87 15.49 7.85
C GLY A 101 -4.40 16.92 7.77
N SER A 102 -3.85 17.87 8.53
CA SER A 102 -4.34 19.25 8.57
C SER A 102 -4.26 19.98 7.22
N TYR A 103 -3.21 19.75 6.44
CA TYR A 103 -3.04 20.34 5.11
C TYR A 103 -4.10 19.82 4.14
N ILE A 104 -4.38 18.53 4.17
CA ILE A 104 -5.40 17.91 3.30
C ILE A 104 -6.80 18.32 3.75
N ALA A 105 -7.05 18.47 5.05
CA ALA A 105 -8.33 19.00 5.54
C ALA A 105 -8.64 20.38 4.94
N LYS A 106 -7.63 21.26 4.83
CA LYS A 106 -7.76 22.56 4.16
C LYS A 106 -7.91 22.42 2.63
N LEU A 107 -7.19 21.48 2.01
CA LEU A 107 -7.30 21.23 0.56
C LEU A 107 -8.72 20.75 0.19
N ILE A 108 -9.38 19.94 1.03
CA ILE A 108 -10.78 19.52 0.86
C ILE A 108 -11.69 20.73 0.76
N GLU A 109 -11.60 21.66 1.72
CA GLU A 109 -12.43 22.87 1.74
C GLU A 109 -12.11 23.81 0.56
N TYR A 110 -10.82 23.96 0.23
CA TYR A 110 -10.39 24.73 -0.94
C TYR A 110 -11.00 24.16 -2.23
N ALA A 111 -10.84 22.85 -2.47
CA ALA A 111 -11.34 22.19 -3.65
C ALA A 111 -12.86 22.30 -3.77
N HIS A 112 -13.58 22.09 -2.66
CA HIS A 112 -15.03 22.24 -2.61
C HIS A 112 -15.48 23.67 -2.89
N LYS A 113 -14.85 24.67 -2.25
CA LYS A 113 -15.17 26.10 -2.45
C LYS A 113 -14.93 26.55 -3.88
N GLN A 114 -13.85 26.08 -4.52
CA GLN A 114 -13.50 26.48 -5.89
C GLN A 114 -14.39 25.83 -6.95
N THR A 115 -14.90 24.63 -6.70
CA THR A 115 -15.56 23.83 -7.74
C THR A 115 -17.03 23.50 -7.46
N GLY A 116 -17.48 23.64 -6.23
CA GLY A 116 -18.78 23.15 -5.76
C GLY A 116 -18.88 21.63 -5.65
N LYS A 117 -17.84 20.88 -6.06
CA LYS A 117 -17.83 19.42 -6.11
C LYS A 117 -17.64 18.80 -4.72
N LYS A 118 -18.13 17.59 -4.55
CA LYS A 118 -17.90 16.78 -3.34
C LYS A 118 -16.60 16.01 -3.44
N ILE A 119 -15.98 15.77 -2.29
CA ILE A 119 -14.63 15.24 -2.22
C ILE A 119 -14.67 13.81 -1.67
N VAL A 120 -13.97 12.89 -2.32
CA VAL A 120 -13.61 11.59 -1.77
C VAL A 120 -12.09 11.52 -1.62
N LEU A 121 -11.59 11.10 -0.46
CA LEU A 121 -10.15 10.88 -0.27
C LEU A 121 -9.75 9.52 -0.81
N VAL A 122 -8.58 9.45 -1.43
CA VAL A 122 -8.05 8.20 -1.99
C VAL A 122 -6.63 7.98 -1.51
N GLY A 123 -6.32 6.76 -1.12
CA GLY A 123 -4.96 6.36 -0.77
C GLY A 123 -4.73 4.87 -0.91
N ASP A 124 -3.50 4.50 -1.18
CA ASP A 124 -3.05 3.12 -1.23
C ASP A 124 -1.88 2.90 -0.26
N SER A 125 -1.67 1.65 0.13
CA SER A 125 -0.63 1.28 1.09
C SER A 125 -0.69 2.15 2.36
N TYR A 126 0.43 2.73 2.82
CA TYR A 126 0.50 3.61 4.00
C TYR A 126 -0.12 5.00 3.79
N ALA A 127 -0.36 5.46 2.55
CA ALA A 127 -1.16 6.66 2.33
C ALA A 127 -2.57 6.55 2.93
N SER A 128 -3.07 5.33 3.15
CA SER A 128 -4.33 5.09 3.85
C SER A 128 -4.34 5.67 5.27
N VAL A 129 -3.22 5.69 5.98
CA VAL A 129 -3.09 6.36 7.29
C VAL A 129 -3.27 7.86 7.15
N HIS A 130 -2.60 8.46 6.16
CA HIS A 130 -2.72 9.90 5.90
C HIS A 130 -4.14 10.27 5.47
N VAL A 131 -4.82 9.45 4.67
CA VAL A 131 -6.25 9.60 4.34
C VAL A 131 -7.12 9.63 5.59
N LEU A 132 -6.95 8.67 6.50
CA LEU A 132 -7.74 8.61 7.73
C LEU A 132 -7.45 9.79 8.67
N ASN A 133 -6.18 10.18 8.83
CA ASN A 133 -5.80 11.38 9.60
C ASN A 133 -6.40 12.64 8.99
N SER A 134 -6.39 12.76 7.66
CA SER A 134 -6.94 13.91 6.94
C SER A 134 -8.46 14.01 7.12
N ALA A 135 -9.17 12.90 7.01
CA ALA A 135 -10.61 12.85 7.23
C ALA A 135 -10.96 13.18 8.68
N HIS A 136 -10.24 12.65 9.65
CA HIS A 136 -10.43 12.94 11.07
C HIS A 136 -10.15 14.41 11.39
N ASN A 137 -9.09 14.99 10.86
CA ASN A 137 -8.76 16.41 11.05
C ASN A 137 -9.83 17.30 10.40
N TRP A 138 -10.25 16.97 9.16
CA TRP A 138 -11.32 17.70 8.48
C TRP A 138 -12.62 17.66 9.29
N GLN A 139 -13.05 16.49 9.76
CA GLN A 139 -14.25 16.31 10.57
C GLN A 139 -14.19 17.12 11.88
N SER A 140 -13.00 17.20 12.49
CA SER A 140 -12.79 17.98 13.73
C SER A 140 -12.92 19.48 13.51
N SER A 141 -12.49 19.97 12.35
CA SER A 141 -12.41 21.40 12.03
C SER A 141 -13.65 21.93 11.28
N ASN A 142 -14.40 21.05 10.58
CA ASN A 142 -15.45 21.45 9.62
C ASN A 142 -16.79 20.72 9.89
N LYS A 143 -17.28 20.77 11.12
CA LYS A 143 -18.45 20.00 11.60
C LYS A 143 -19.75 20.19 10.79
N THR A 144 -19.91 21.32 10.12
CA THR A 144 -21.11 21.67 9.33
C THR A 144 -20.90 21.50 7.82
N SER A 145 -19.68 21.33 7.36
CA SER A 145 -19.36 21.15 5.95
C SER A 145 -19.80 19.77 5.45
N LYS A 146 -20.29 19.72 4.22
CA LYS A 146 -20.67 18.47 3.52
C LYS A 146 -19.72 18.20 2.35
N ALA A 147 -18.54 18.84 2.35
CA ALA A 147 -17.57 18.71 1.27
C ALA A 147 -17.04 17.27 1.14
N LEU A 148 -16.66 16.64 2.25
CA LEU A 148 -16.16 15.27 2.26
C LEU A 148 -17.32 14.26 2.29
N ILE A 149 -17.22 13.19 1.47
CA ILE A 149 -18.22 12.11 1.42
C ILE A 149 -17.69 10.76 1.88
N GLY A 150 -16.39 10.62 2.09
CA GLY A 150 -15.78 9.38 2.56
C GLY A 150 -14.39 9.13 1.96
N ALA A 151 -13.94 7.88 2.00
CA ALA A 151 -12.63 7.48 1.51
C ALA A 151 -12.66 6.20 0.67
N ILE A 152 -11.71 6.08 -0.25
CA ILE A 152 -11.41 4.87 -1.01
C ILE A 152 -9.97 4.46 -0.71
N LEU A 153 -9.78 3.25 -0.21
CA LEU A 153 -8.49 2.71 0.17
C LEU A 153 -8.12 1.51 -0.70
N PHE A 154 -6.89 1.48 -1.19
CA PHE A 154 -6.37 0.38 -1.97
C PHE A 154 -5.30 -0.37 -1.17
N SER A 155 -5.55 -1.65 -0.86
CA SER A 155 -4.64 -2.52 -0.08
C SER A 155 -4.01 -1.77 1.12
N PRO A 156 -4.84 -1.22 2.04
CA PRO A 156 -4.37 -0.31 3.08
C PRO A 156 -3.40 -0.98 4.06
N TYR A 157 -2.25 -0.36 4.27
CA TYR A 157 -1.33 -0.65 5.37
C TYR A 157 -1.51 0.41 6.45
N THR A 158 -2.04 0.02 7.60
CA THR A 158 -2.41 0.95 8.68
C THR A 158 -1.74 0.59 10.01
N TYR A 159 -0.61 -0.12 9.95
CA TYR A 159 0.13 -0.53 11.15
C TYR A 159 1.00 0.60 11.69
N SER A 160 1.06 0.73 13.02
CA SER A 160 1.98 1.66 13.70
C SER A 160 3.43 1.31 13.39
N PHE A 161 3.75 0.02 13.42
CA PHE A 161 5.03 -0.54 13.04
C PHE A 161 4.83 -1.98 12.54
N ILE A 162 5.82 -2.51 11.82
CA ILE A 162 5.86 -3.93 11.46
C ILE A 162 6.27 -4.68 12.74
N PRO A 163 5.42 -5.55 13.31
CA PRO A 163 5.72 -6.22 14.58
C PRO A 163 6.89 -7.18 14.43
N THR A 164 7.58 -7.46 15.51
CA THR A 164 8.48 -8.62 15.60
C THR A 164 7.71 -9.87 15.21
N LEU A 165 8.33 -10.78 14.46
CA LEU A 165 7.70 -12.02 14.01
C LEU A 165 7.07 -12.77 15.20
N GLY A 166 5.86 -13.28 14.97
CA GLY A 166 5.05 -13.97 15.98
C GLY A 166 4.14 -13.07 16.81
N LEU A 167 4.27 -11.74 16.74
CA LEU A 167 3.36 -10.79 17.38
C LEU A 167 2.29 -10.30 16.41
N LYS A 168 1.12 -9.90 16.95
CA LYS A 168 0.07 -9.26 16.17
C LYS A 168 0.46 -7.81 15.86
N PRO A 169 0.10 -7.28 14.69
CA PRO A 169 0.34 -5.88 14.38
C PRO A 169 -0.53 -4.95 15.24
N GLU A 170 0.05 -3.82 15.64
CA GLU A 170 -0.70 -2.72 16.21
C GLU A 170 -1.08 -1.74 15.09
N TYR A 171 -2.30 -1.25 15.15
CA TYR A 171 -2.81 -0.30 14.17
C TYR A 171 -2.57 1.14 14.62
N MET A 172 -2.44 2.05 13.65
CA MET A 172 -2.42 3.48 13.94
C MET A 172 -3.70 3.88 14.68
N PRO A 173 -3.60 4.72 15.73
CA PRO A 173 -4.76 5.06 16.58
C PRO A 173 -5.94 5.67 15.83
N VAL A 174 -5.71 6.31 14.69
CA VAL A 174 -6.77 6.87 13.83
C VAL A 174 -7.70 5.78 13.27
N VAL A 175 -7.24 4.54 13.13
CA VAL A 175 -8.07 3.43 12.65
C VAL A 175 -9.26 3.20 13.57
N ASP A 176 -9.02 3.19 14.90
CA ASP A 176 -10.07 3.01 15.90
C ASP A 176 -10.92 4.28 16.10
N ALA A 177 -10.46 5.44 15.62
CA ALA A 177 -11.18 6.72 15.69
C ALA A 177 -11.90 7.09 14.39
N THR A 178 -11.84 6.23 13.40
CA THR A 178 -12.45 6.48 12.09
C THR A 178 -13.96 6.18 12.13
N ASN A 179 -14.78 7.14 11.67
CA ASN A 179 -16.23 6.99 11.54
C ASN A 179 -16.77 7.63 10.24
N ILE A 180 -16.01 7.60 9.17
CA ILE A 180 -16.43 8.05 7.83
C ILE A 180 -16.74 6.86 6.94
N PRO A 181 -17.62 6.98 5.92
CA PRO A 181 -17.88 5.93 4.94
C PRO A 181 -16.60 5.55 4.18
N ILE A 182 -16.32 4.24 4.04
CA ILE A 182 -15.10 3.74 3.40
C ILE A 182 -15.40 2.65 2.39
N MET A 183 -14.75 2.70 1.23
CA MET A 183 -14.61 1.59 0.30
C MET A 183 -13.17 1.09 0.27
N ILE A 184 -12.97 -0.22 0.42
CA ILE A 184 -11.64 -0.84 0.36
C ILE A 184 -11.55 -1.79 -0.83
N TYR A 185 -10.56 -1.59 -1.68
CA TYR A 185 -10.16 -2.55 -2.72
C TYR A 185 -8.90 -3.28 -2.25
N GLN A 186 -9.03 -4.54 -1.89
CA GLN A 186 -7.95 -5.35 -1.34
C GLN A 186 -7.38 -6.30 -2.38
N ALA A 187 -6.12 -6.13 -2.75
CA ALA A 187 -5.41 -7.09 -3.59
C ALA A 187 -5.30 -8.44 -2.87
N LYS A 188 -5.75 -9.52 -3.53
CA LYS A 188 -5.90 -10.83 -2.90
C LYS A 188 -4.57 -11.47 -2.50
N ASN A 189 -3.50 -11.18 -3.24
CA ASN A 189 -2.17 -11.73 -2.99
C ASN A 189 -1.24 -10.75 -2.23
N SER A 190 -1.80 -9.67 -1.63
CA SER A 190 -0.99 -8.72 -0.86
C SER A 190 -0.55 -9.29 0.49
N GLY A 191 0.63 -8.86 0.98
CA GLY A 191 1.19 -9.34 2.24
C GLY A 191 0.30 -9.09 3.48
N ASN A 192 -0.56 -8.08 3.45
CA ASN A 192 -1.47 -7.74 4.55
C ASN A 192 -2.83 -8.45 4.50
N ILE A 193 -3.07 -9.31 3.51
CA ILE A 193 -4.37 -9.99 3.32
C ILE A 193 -4.84 -10.73 4.57
N ASN A 194 -3.92 -11.31 5.33
CA ASN A 194 -4.22 -12.09 6.54
C ASN A 194 -4.80 -11.24 7.68
N GLN A 195 -4.50 -9.94 7.69
CA GLN A 195 -4.97 -8.99 8.68
C GLN A 195 -6.14 -8.14 8.16
N PHE A 196 -6.56 -8.36 6.93
CA PHE A 196 -7.57 -7.54 6.27
C PHE A 196 -8.92 -7.56 7.01
N GLN A 197 -9.40 -8.74 7.42
CA GLN A 197 -10.67 -8.83 8.15
C GLN A 197 -10.59 -8.15 9.54
N THR A 198 -9.44 -8.21 10.19
CA THR A 198 -9.20 -7.47 11.45
C THR A 198 -9.28 -5.96 11.22
N LEU A 199 -8.67 -5.46 10.14
CA LEU A 199 -8.77 -4.04 9.77
C LEU A 199 -10.22 -3.63 9.47
N VAL A 200 -10.94 -4.41 8.67
CA VAL A 200 -12.35 -4.14 8.34
C VAL A 200 -13.19 -4.07 9.63
N SER A 201 -13.03 -5.04 10.54
CA SER A 201 -13.76 -5.07 11.82
C SER A 201 -13.44 -3.85 12.69
N LYS A 202 -12.19 -3.38 12.69
CA LYS A 202 -11.81 -2.15 13.41
C LYS A 202 -12.43 -0.91 12.80
N LEU A 203 -12.41 -0.77 11.48
CA LEU A 203 -13.01 0.36 10.78
C LEU A 203 -14.55 0.37 10.86
N GLN A 204 -15.19 -0.78 11.07
CA GLN A 204 -16.64 -0.90 11.28
C GLN A 204 -17.09 -0.55 12.70
N GLN A 205 -16.18 -0.31 13.63
CA GLN A 205 -16.51 0.22 14.94
C GLN A 205 -17.29 1.53 14.76
N HIS A 206 -18.10 1.88 15.75
CA HIS A 206 -18.94 3.08 15.71
C HIS A 206 -20.01 3.10 14.61
N ASN A 207 -20.46 1.92 14.14
CA ASN A 207 -21.45 1.75 13.06
C ASN A 207 -21.01 2.39 11.73
N ASN A 208 -19.70 2.43 11.48
CA ASN A 208 -19.17 3.03 10.27
C ASN A 208 -19.46 2.16 9.02
N PRO A 209 -20.01 2.73 7.93
CA PRO A 209 -20.22 2.01 6.68
C PRO A 209 -18.88 1.70 6.00
N VAL A 210 -18.46 0.43 6.04
CA VAL A 210 -17.25 -0.05 5.39
C VAL A 210 -17.60 -1.11 4.36
N TYR A 211 -17.32 -0.83 3.11
CA TYR A 211 -17.47 -1.73 1.99
C TYR A 211 -16.11 -2.27 1.58
N SER A 212 -16.06 -3.51 1.14
CA SER A 212 -14.81 -4.10 0.68
C SER A 212 -15.01 -4.98 -0.55
N LYS A 213 -13.97 -5.02 -1.41
CA LYS A 213 -13.92 -5.88 -2.58
C LYS A 213 -12.52 -6.43 -2.75
N TYR A 214 -12.41 -7.76 -2.87
CA TYR A 214 -11.15 -8.38 -3.27
C TYR A 214 -10.88 -8.17 -4.76
N VAL A 215 -9.63 -7.87 -5.08
CA VAL A 215 -9.13 -7.82 -6.45
C VAL A 215 -8.23 -9.04 -6.64
N PRO A 216 -8.65 -10.04 -7.43
CA PRO A 216 -7.90 -11.27 -7.60
C PRO A 216 -6.61 -11.04 -8.40
N ASP A 217 -5.71 -12.00 -8.35
CA ASP A 217 -4.50 -12.10 -9.18
C ASP A 217 -3.57 -10.89 -9.13
N LEU A 218 -3.65 -10.09 -8.07
CA LEU A 218 -2.79 -8.94 -7.81
C LEU A 218 -2.21 -8.99 -6.40
N MET A 219 -0.94 -8.62 -6.28
CA MET A 219 -0.27 -8.36 -5.01
C MET A 219 -0.43 -6.91 -4.60
N SER A 220 -0.42 -6.02 -5.58
CA SER A 220 -0.68 -4.59 -5.43
C SER A 220 -1.41 -4.07 -6.66
N LEU A 221 -2.16 -2.98 -6.49
CA LEU A 221 -2.82 -2.30 -7.60
C LEU A 221 -1.91 -1.26 -8.26
N PHE A 222 -0.91 -0.74 -7.54
CA PHE A 222 -0.14 0.43 -8.00
C PHE A 222 1.38 0.32 -7.79
N TYR A 223 1.87 -0.66 -7.07
CA TYR A 223 3.30 -0.76 -6.73
C TYR A 223 4.22 -0.95 -7.95
N GLU A 224 3.74 -1.62 -8.99
CA GLU A 224 4.49 -1.85 -10.22
C GLU A 224 4.85 -0.54 -10.93
N ALA A 225 6.09 -0.42 -11.40
CA ALA A 225 6.56 0.77 -12.11
C ALA A 225 5.74 1.05 -13.38
N THR A 226 5.31 -0.02 -14.08
CA THR A 226 4.46 0.06 -15.26
C THR A 226 3.25 -0.88 -15.12
N PRO A 227 2.05 -0.46 -15.56
CA PRO A 227 0.85 -1.29 -15.47
C PRO A 227 1.00 -2.60 -16.26
N THR A 228 0.88 -3.73 -15.56
CA THR A 228 0.86 -5.05 -16.20
C THR A 228 -0.43 -5.28 -17.01
N LYS A 229 -0.46 -6.34 -17.84
CA LYS A 229 -1.67 -6.74 -18.58
C LYS A 229 -2.83 -7.00 -17.61
N THR A 230 -2.57 -7.69 -16.51
CA THR A 230 -3.55 -8.00 -15.45
C THR A 230 -4.08 -6.73 -14.80
N MET A 231 -3.23 -5.78 -14.43
CA MET A 231 -3.67 -4.48 -13.88
C MET A 231 -4.55 -3.70 -14.86
N LYS A 232 -4.19 -3.67 -16.15
CA LYS A 232 -5.00 -3.02 -17.19
C LYS A 232 -6.37 -3.70 -17.35
N GLN A 233 -6.44 -5.03 -17.23
CA GLN A 233 -7.69 -5.78 -17.26
C GLN A 233 -8.57 -5.47 -16.05
N HIS A 234 -7.99 -5.47 -14.84
CA HIS A 234 -8.72 -5.09 -13.63
C HIS A 234 -9.19 -3.63 -13.64
N ALA A 235 -8.41 -2.71 -14.17
CA ALA A 235 -8.81 -1.30 -14.28
C ALA A 235 -10.15 -1.14 -15.02
N ARG A 236 -10.41 -1.92 -16.06
CA ARG A 236 -11.68 -1.89 -16.82
C ARG A 236 -12.92 -2.17 -15.97
N THR A 237 -12.80 -3.04 -14.96
CA THR A 237 -13.89 -3.39 -14.05
C THR A 237 -13.90 -2.54 -12.78
N LEU A 238 -12.74 -2.09 -12.33
CA LEU A 238 -12.59 -1.27 -11.12
C LEU A 238 -13.15 0.14 -11.34
N ILE A 239 -12.86 0.77 -12.46
CA ILE A 239 -13.25 2.17 -12.71
C ILE A 239 -14.77 2.38 -12.64
N PRO A 240 -15.62 1.61 -13.34
CA PRO A 240 -17.07 1.72 -13.19
C PRO A 240 -17.54 1.42 -11.76
N ASN A 241 -16.87 0.48 -11.08
CA ASN A 241 -17.19 0.15 -9.70
C ASN A 241 -16.82 1.28 -8.74
N ILE A 242 -15.66 1.93 -8.91
CA ILE A 242 -15.25 3.11 -8.14
C ILE A 242 -16.28 4.23 -8.29
N LYS A 243 -16.70 4.54 -9.52
CA LYS A 243 -17.75 5.54 -9.78
C LYS A 243 -19.03 5.21 -9.04
N LYS A 244 -19.51 3.97 -9.13
CA LYS A 244 -20.69 3.51 -8.38
C LYS A 244 -20.49 3.66 -6.87
N MET A 245 -19.33 3.29 -6.35
CA MET A 245 -19.05 3.35 -4.91
C MET A 245 -18.97 4.78 -4.38
N ILE A 246 -18.45 5.74 -5.14
CA ILE A 246 -18.50 7.16 -4.77
C ILE A 246 -19.96 7.60 -4.53
N THR A 247 -20.88 7.23 -5.43
CA THR A 247 -22.32 7.52 -5.25
C THR A 247 -22.93 6.78 -4.05
N VAL A 248 -22.42 5.58 -3.69
CA VAL A 248 -22.86 4.85 -2.49
C VAL A 248 -22.34 5.55 -1.24
N LEU A 249 -21.06 5.92 -1.18
CA LEU A 249 -20.48 6.61 -0.03
C LEU A 249 -21.20 7.94 0.26
N GLU A 250 -21.53 8.69 -0.79
CA GLU A 250 -22.25 9.96 -0.67
C GLU A 250 -23.62 9.86 0.02
N LYS A 251 -24.27 8.70 -0.06
CA LYS A 251 -25.56 8.45 0.60
C LYS A 251 -25.45 8.30 2.12
N HIS A 252 -24.24 8.09 2.64
CA HIS A 252 -23.99 7.95 4.07
C HIS A 252 -23.48 9.29 4.63
N PRO A 253 -24.24 9.95 5.51
CA PRO A 253 -23.78 11.19 6.13
C PRO A 253 -22.56 10.90 7.02
N ILE A 254 -21.57 11.77 6.97
CA ILE A 254 -20.47 11.73 7.93
C ILE A 254 -21.00 12.23 9.28
N PRO A 255 -20.85 11.47 10.37
CA PRO A 255 -21.30 11.88 11.68
C PRO A 255 -20.64 13.19 12.14
N GLY A 256 -21.41 14.08 12.77
CA GLY A 256 -20.87 15.33 13.34
C GLY A 256 -20.05 15.13 14.62
N ASN A 257 -20.14 13.96 15.27
CA ASN A 257 -19.33 13.60 16.43
C ASN A 257 -18.01 13.01 16.00
N VAL A 258 -16.92 13.65 16.40
CA VAL A 258 -15.56 13.17 16.15
C VAL A 258 -15.15 12.21 17.25
N ILE A 259 -14.66 11.03 16.88
CA ILE A 259 -14.13 10.07 17.84
C ILE A 259 -12.73 10.50 18.26
N THR A 260 -12.48 10.61 19.55
CA THR A 260 -11.18 11.03 20.06
C THR A 260 -10.11 9.98 19.76
N ILE A 261 -9.02 10.40 19.13
CA ILE A 261 -7.84 9.55 18.96
C ILE A 261 -7.20 9.33 20.33
N LYS A 262 -7.25 8.10 20.83
CA LYS A 262 -6.50 7.71 22.01
C LYS A 262 -5.02 7.76 21.68
N ARG A 263 -4.28 8.74 22.19
CA ARG A 263 -2.84 8.87 22.01
C ARG A 263 -2.14 7.73 22.77
N SER A 264 -2.01 6.55 22.17
CA SER A 264 -0.84 5.73 22.43
C SER A 264 0.29 6.38 21.63
N ARG A 265 1.42 6.72 22.23
CA ARG A 265 2.61 7.07 21.43
C ARG A 265 2.96 5.80 20.65
N PRO A 266 2.75 5.77 19.33
CA PRO A 266 3.28 4.65 18.58
C PRO A 266 4.79 4.71 18.83
N ASN A 267 5.35 3.60 19.24
CA ASN A 267 6.80 3.48 19.31
C ASN A 267 7.29 3.48 17.86
N ILE A 268 7.47 4.68 17.29
CA ILE A 268 8.04 4.90 15.96
C ILE A 268 9.56 4.74 16.12
N SER A 269 9.98 3.62 16.71
CA SER A 269 11.36 3.19 16.58
C SER A 269 11.56 2.84 15.12
N GLY A 270 12.61 3.39 14.53
CA GLY A 270 13.00 3.10 13.14
C GLY A 270 13.02 1.59 12.90
N ILE A 271 12.99 1.18 11.64
CA ILE A 271 13.11 -0.23 11.25
C ILE A 271 14.36 -0.76 11.96
N ASP A 272 14.15 -1.56 13.00
CA ASP A 272 15.25 -2.21 13.70
C ASP A 272 15.69 -3.43 12.87
N ILE A 273 16.76 -3.22 12.11
CA ILE A 273 17.31 -4.16 11.11
C ILE A 273 18.13 -5.26 11.81
N GLN A 274 17.72 -5.73 12.99
CA GLN A 274 18.46 -6.74 13.73
C GLN A 274 17.64 -8.02 13.92
N LEU A 275 18.35 -9.14 14.05
CA LEU A 275 17.74 -10.36 14.55
C LEU A 275 17.21 -10.14 15.96
N LYS A 276 15.90 -10.29 16.13
CA LYS A 276 15.22 -10.21 17.42
C LYS A 276 14.86 -11.61 17.92
N ASP A 277 14.85 -11.77 19.22
CA ASP A 277 14.28 -12.95 19.84
C ASP A 277 12.85 -13.16 19.34
N PHE A 278 12.52 -14.39 18.94
CA PHE A 278 11.17 -14.72 18.53
C PHE A 278 10.22 -14.62 19.74
N LYS A 279 9.15 -13.84 19.58
CA LYS A 279 8.15 -13.58 20.62
C LYS A 279 6.83 -14.33 20.40
N GLY A 280 6.73 -15.09 19.30
CA GLY A 280 5.55 -15.90 18.99
C GLY A 280 5.44 -17.13 19.90
N ASN A 281 4.26 -17.72 19.91
CA ASN A 281 3.94 -18.91 20.70
C ASN A 281 3.67 -20.15 19.84
N PHE A 282 4.03 -20.12 18.56
CA PHE A 282 3.87 -21.28 17.67
C PHE A 282 5.21 -21.96 17.37
N LYS A 283 5.13 -23.25 17.06
CA LYS A 283 6.27 -24.06 16.63
C LYS A 283 6.42 -24.01 15.12
N PRO A 284 7.62 -24.36 14.58
CA PRO A 284 7.78 -24.50 13.15
C PRO A 284 6.75 -25.44 12.54
N LEU A 285 6.12 -25.01 11.44
CA LEU A 285 5.12 -25.79 10.73
C LEU A 285 5.77 -26.78 9.77
N ASN A 286 5.10 -27.89 9.52
CA ASN A 286 5.52 -28.82 8.48
C ASN A 286 5.46 -28.14 7.12
N ILE A 287 6.47 -28.38 6.28
CA ILE A 287 6.49 -27.90 4.89
C ILE A 287 6.08 -29.05 3.99
N ASP A 288 5.14 -28.78 3.11
CA ASP A 288 4.74 -29.63 1.97
C ASP A 288 4.53 -28.70 0.77
N LEU A 289 5.62 -28.42 0.09
CA LEU A 289 5.67 -27.53 -1.06
C LEU A 289 6.47 -28.17 -2.19
N VAL A 290 6.46 -27.57 -3.36
CA VAL A 290 7.31 -27.97 -4.48
C VAL A 290 8.35 -26.89 -4.78
N ASP A 291 9.50 -27.26 -5.29
CA ASP A 291 10.50 -26.33 -5.77
C ASP A 291 10.24 -25.84 -7.20
N THR A 292 11.07 -24.95 -7.70
CA THR A 292 11.00 -24.44 -9.08
C THR A 292 11.20 -25.51 -10.15
N ASN A 293 11.63 -26.73 -9.81
CA ASN A 293 11.75 -27.88 -10.70
C ASN A 293 10.57 -28.85 -10.55
N ASN A 294 9.53 -28.50 -9.79
CA ASN A 294 8.41 -29.36 -9.38
C ASN A 294 8.83 -30.56 -8.52
N LYS A 295 10.00 -30.51 -7.90
CA LYS A 295 10.42 -31.55 -6.97
C LYS A 295 9.74 -31.30 -5.61
N PRO A 296 9.04 -32.31 -5.06
CA PRO A 296 8.44 -32.19 -3.73
C PRO A 296 9.50 -31.92 -2.67
N TYR A 297 9.18 -30.99 -1.77
CA TYR A 297 9.97 -30.70 -0.58
C TYR A 297 9.09 -30.87 0.65
N ILE A 298 9.38 -31.95 1.41
CA ILE A 298 8.62 -32.31 2.62
C ILE A 298 9.56 -32.15 3.81
N ARG A 299 9.13 -31.39 4.80
CA ARG A 299 9.87 -31.17 6.05
C ARG A 299 8.94 -31.27 7.26
N ASN A 300 9.10 -32.32 8.05
CA ASN A 300 8.25 -32.60 9.22
C ASN A 300 9.01 -32.43 10.54
N ASN A 301 10.33 -32.22 10.47
CA ASN A 301 11.19 -32.14 11.65
C ASN A 301 12.37 -31.19 11.37
N TYR A 302 12.62 -30.29 12.29
CA TYR A 302 13.71 -29.29 12.22
C TYR A 302 14.89 -29.62 13.14
N LYS A 303 14.86 -30.76 13.87
CA LYS A 303 15.96 -31.17 14.74
C LYS A 303 17.23 -31.51 13.95
N ASN A 304 18.38 -31.40 14.65
CA ASN A 304 19.71 -31.70 14.13
C ASN A 304 20.15 -30.81 12.96
N LYS A 305 19.51 -29.65 12.77
CA LYS A 305 19.96 -28.62 11.83
C LYS A 305 19.65 -27.23 12.35
N LEU A 306 20.53 -26.28 12.07
CA LEU A 306 20.19 -24.86 12.08
C LEU A 306 19.46 -24.56 10.79
N THR A 307 18.18 -24.20 10.87
CA THR A 307 17.36 -23.91 9.70
C THR A 307 16.97 -22.43 9.64
N ILE A 308 17.22 -21.80 8.51
CA ILE A 308 16.68 -20.48 8.18
C ILE A 308 15.55 -20.66 7.19
N ILE A 309 14.36 -20.11 7.51
CA ILE A 309 13.22 -20.04 6.59
C ILE A 309 13.03 -18.59 6.20
N ASN A 310 13.26 -18.28 4.91
CA ASN A 310 13.15 -16.94 4.34
C ASN A 310 11.95 -16.85 3.40
N PHE A 311 11.02 -15.95 3.70
CA PHE A 311 9.88 -15.62 2.84
C PHE A 311 10.18 -14.36 2.05
N TRP A 312 10.06 -14.45 0.73
CA TRP A 312 10.45 -13.37 -0.18
C TRP A 312 9.60 -13.34 -1.45
N ALA A 313 9.78 -12.31 -2.29
CA ALA A 313 9.16 -12.23 -3.61
C ALA A 313 10.06 -11.47 -4.60
N THR A 314 9.90 -11.73 -5.90
CA THR A 314 10.70 -11.08 -6.95
C THR A 314 10.44 -9.57 -7.06
N TRP A 315 9.25 -9.15 -6.72
CA TRP A 315 8.80 -7.75 -6.72
C TRP A 315 9.20 -6.96 -5.47
N CYS A 316 9.86 -7.58 -4.52
CA CYS A 316 10.26 -6.97 -3.25
C CYS A 316 11.74 -6.52 -3.31
N PRO A 317 12.06 -5.23 -3.53
CA PRO A 317 13.43 -4.78 -3.68
C PRO A 317 14.36 -5.18 -2.53
N PRO A 318 14.01 -4.98 -1.23
CA PRO A 318 14.89 -5.41 -0.16
C PRO A 318 15.09 -6.94 -0.10
N CYS A 319 14.10 -7.74 -0.58
CA CYS A 319 14.30 -9.19 -0.70
C CYS A 319 15.39 -9.53 -1.74
N VAL A 320 15.36 -8.82 -2.86
CA VAL A 320 16.36 -9.01 -3.94
C VAL A 320 17.76 -8.58 -3.47
N GLU A 321 17.84 -7.48 -2.72
CA GLU A 321 19.10 -6.94 -2.17
C GLU A 321 19.80 -7.92 -1.21
N GLU A 322 19.05 -8.77 -0.49
CA GLU A 322 19.67 -9.73 0.46
C GLU A 322 20.14 -11.03 -0.18
N ILE A 323 19.68 -11.39 -1.41
CA ILE A 323 20.03 -12.66 -2.08
C ILE A 323 21.54 -12.89 -2.17
N PRO A 324 22.39 -11.93 -2.57
CA PRO A 324 23.85 -12.16 -2.62
C PRO A 324 24.44 -12.53 -1.27
N SER A 325 23.96 -11.96 -0.18
CA SER A 325 24.44 -12.29 1.18
C SER A 325 23.95 -13.65 1.66
N LEU A 326 22.75 -14.06 1.29
CA LEU A 326 22.22 -15.41 1.52
C LEU A 326 23.05 -16.46 0.75
N ASN A 327 23.38 -16.22 -0.52
CA ASN A 327 24.26 -17.09 -1.30
C ASN A 327 25.63 -17.29 -0.61
N ARG A 328 26.24 -16.20 -0.12
CA ARG A 328 27.52 -16.28 0.60
C ARG A 328 27.38 -17.00 1.94
N LEU A 329 26.26 -16.79 2.68
CA LEU A 329 25.98 -17.52 3.92
C LEU A 329 25.91 -19.03 3.66
N VAL A 330 25.14 -19.47 2.67
CA VAL A 330 25.00 -20.89 2.30
C VAL A 330 26.35 -21.51 2.01
N LYS A 331 27.22 -20.82 1.24
CA LYS A 331 28.59 -21.27 0.95
C LYS A 331 29.45 -21.38 2.20
N LYS A 332 29.41 -20.36 3.09
CA LYS A 332 30.20 -20.33 4.34
C LYS A 332 29.76 -21.38 5.35
N MET A 333 28.48 -21.76 5.37
CA MET A 333 27.89 -22.68 6.33
C MET A 333 27.74 -24.11 5.79
N LYS A 334 28.26 -24.39 4.59
CA LYS A 334 28.19 -25.72 3.96
C LYS A 334 28.86 -26.78 4.85
N GLY A 335 28.15 -27.88 5.09
CA GLY A 335 28.66 -29.01 5.91
C GLY A 335 28.58 -28.81 7.42
N SER A 336 28.11 -27.68 7.93
CA SER A 336 28.01 -27.39 9.37
C SER A 336 26.67 -27.81 10.02
N GLY A 337 25.81 -28.52 9.31
CA GLY A 337 24.44 -28.78 9.81
C GLY A 337 23.49 -27.59 9.64
N PHE A 338 23.82 -26.68 8.72
CA PHE A 338 23.01 -25.54 8.32
C PHE A 338 22.13 -25.86 7.10
N GLU A 339 20.94 -25.26 7.06
CA GLU A 339 20.00 -25.33 5.93
C GLU A 339 19.30 -24.00 5.73
N LEU A 340 19.20 -23.51 4.49
CA LEU A 340 18.36 -22.40 4.08
C LEU A 340 17.17 -22.95 3.30
N ILE A 341 15.96 -22.61 3.74
CA ILE A 341 14.70 -22.89 3.07
C ILE A 341 14.15 -21.55 2.56
N SER A 342 14.21 -21.34 1.28
CA SER A 342 13.74 -20.12 0.62
C SER A 342 12.34 -20.36 0.06
N ILE A 343 11.34 -19.54 0.44
CA ILE A 343 9.96 -19.69 0.07
C ILE A 343 9.51 -18.42 -0.66
N ASN A 344 9.21 -18.57 -1.94
CA ASN A 344 8.69 -17.47 -2.74
C ASN A 344 7.17 -17.36 -2.55
N TYR A 345 6.72 -16.14 -2.28
CA TYR A 345 5.34 -15.82 -1.92
C TYR A 345 4.52 -15.39 -3.13
N ALA A 346 3.41 -16.10 -3.36
CA ALA A 346 2.28 -15.74 -4.20
C ALA A 346 2.64 -15.41 -5.67
N GLU A 347 3.70 -16.03 -6.20
CA GLU A 347 4.12 -15.89 -7.59
C GLU A 347 4.08 -17.24 -8.31
N ASP A 348 3.83 -17.20 -9.61
CA ASP A 348 3.88 -18.39 -10.42
C ASP A 348 5.33 -18.80 -10.75
N LYS A 349 5.52 -20.09 -11.02
CA LYS A 349 6.82 -20.66 -11.38
C LYS A 349 7.49 -19.94 -12.55
N LYS A 350 6.71 -19.49 -13.54
CA LYS A 350 7.26 -18.81 -14.72
C LYS A 350 7.90 -17.50 -14.34
N THR A 351 7.23 -16.69 -13.54
CA THR A 351 7.73 -15.41 -13.03
C THR A 351 9.05 -15.59 -12.27
N ILE A 352 9.09 -16.60 -11.38
CA ILE A 352 10.29 -16.88 -10.58
C ILE A 352 11.45 -17.34 -11.48
N ASN A 353 11.18 -18.23 -12.44
CA ASN A 353 12.22 -18.71 -13.37
C ASN A 353 12.76 -17.59 -14.27
N GLU A 354 11.93 -16.65 -14.73
CA GLU A 354 12.40 -15.48 -15.48
C GLU A 354 13.26 -14.56 -14.62
N PHE A 355 12.91 -14.37 -13.36
CA PHE A 355 13.74 -13.62 -12.40
C PHE A 355 15.09 -14.30 -12.16
N MET A 356 15.12 -15.62 -11.93
CA MET A 356 16.35 -16.38 -11.68
C MET A 356 17.31 -16.45 -12.88
N LYS A 357 16.88 -16.06 -14.09
CA LYS A 357 17.78 -15.85 -15.23
C LYS A 357 18.61 -14.56 -15.10
N GLN A 358 18.16 -13.62 -14.30
CA GLN A 358 18.78 -12.30 -14.13
C GLN A 358 19.48 -12.13 -12.78
N VAL A 359 19.09 -12.94 -11.79
CA VAL A 359 19.60 -12.89 -10.42
C VAL A 359 20.04 -14.28 -10.00
N ASP A 360 21.31 -14.43 -9.66
CA ASP A 360 21.86 -15.71 -9.20
C ASP A 360 21.29 -16.07 -7.82
N VAL A 361 20.58 -17.20 -7.74
CA VAL A 361 20.05 -17.78 -6.50
C VAL A 361 20.64 -19.18 -6.35
N ASP A 362 21.61 -19.33 -5.43
CA ASP A 362 22.44 -20.54 -5.26
C ASP A 362 21.80 -21.59 -4.31
N TYR A 363 20.51 -21.49 -4.05
CA TYR A 363 19.76 -22.37 -3.15
C TYR A 363 18.35 -22.68 -3.71
N PRO A 364 17.74 -23.81 -3.28
CA PRO A 364 16.40 -24.15 -3.74
C PRO A 364 15.36 -23.11 -3.36
N VAL A 365 14.44 -22.80 -4.28
CA VAL A 365 13.29 -21.92 -4.05
C VAL A 365 12.02 -22.74 -4.09
N LEU A 366 11.28 -22.73 -2.98
CA LEU A 366 9.97 -23.37 -2.83
C LEU A 366 8.87 -22.41 -3.25
N LEU A 367 7.78 -22.95 -3.76
CA LEU A 367 6.66 -22.21 -4.33
C LEU A 367 5.48 -22.19 -3.36
N ASP A 368 5.17 -21.05 -2.79
CA ASP A 368 3.93 -20.76 -2.04
C ASP A 368 2.99 -19.97 -2.95
N GLN A 369 2.51 -20.58 -4.04
CA GLN A 369 1.83 -19.89 -5.15
C GLN A 369 0.53 -19.19 -4.74
N ASP A 370 -0.18 -19.70 -3.75
CA ASP A 370 -1.41 -19.09 -3.24
C ASP A 370 -1.21 -18.24 -1.97
N GLY A 371 0.03 -18.17 -1.47
CA GLY A 371 0.39 -17.46 -0.24
C GLY A 371 -0.13 -18.13 1.04
N GLY A 372 -0.65 -19.34 0.93
CA GLY A 372 -1.26 -20.07 2.03
C GLY A 372 -0.27 -20.47 3.11
N PHE A 373 0.95 -20.81 2.73
CA PHE A 373 2.00 -21.19 3.67
C PHE A 373 2.53 -19.98 4.46
N ALA A 374 2.83 -18.87 3.77
CA ALA A 374 3.21 -17.61 4.44
C ALA A 374 2.14 -17.13 5.42
N LYS A 375 0.85 -17.33 5.06
CA LYS A 375 -0.28 -17.03 5.94
C LYS A 375 -0.23 -17.82 7.24
N GLN A 376 0.04 -19.14 7.18
CA GLN A 376 0.13 -19.99 8.35
C GLN A 376 1.28 -19.55 9.29
N TRP A 377 2.36 -19.00 8.73
CA TRP A 377 3.49 -18.42 9.47
C TRP A 377 3.23 -16.98 9.97
N ASN A 378 2.04 -16.42 9.75
CA ASN A 378 1.69 -15.03 10.09
C ASN A 378 2.64 -14.00 9.44
N VAL A 379 3.16 -14.30 8.25
CA VAL A 379 3.98 -13.35 7.49
C VAL A 379 3.09 -12.22 6.98
N ILE A 380 3.46 -10.96 7.25
CA ILE A 380 2.71 -9.75 6.88
C ILE A 380 3.55 -8.71 6.13
N SER A 381 4.84 -8.96 5.99
CA SER A 381 5.80 -8.11 5.27
C SER A 381 6.91 -8.96 4.68
N TYR A 382 7.64 -8.44 3.70
CA TYR A 382 8.72 -9.14 3.03
C TYR A 382 9.98 -8.25 2.97
N PRO A 383 11.20 -8.85 3.14
CA PRO A 383 11.40 -10.25 3.55
C PRO A 383 11.03 -10.50 5.01
N SER A 384 10.63 -11.73 5.29
CA SER A 384 10.44 -12.24 6.67
C SER A 384 11.23 -13.52 6.85
N THR A 385 12.07 -13.57 7.87
CA THR A 385 12.97 -14.70 8.08
C THR A 385 12.91 -15.22 9.50
N PHE A 386 12.71 -16.53 9.63
CA PHE A 386 12.71 -17.27 10.89
C PHE A 386 13.97 -18.11 11.01
N ILE A 387 14.54 -18.15 12.19
CA ILE A 387 15.73 -18.92 12.50
C ILE A 387 15.39 -19.96 13.56
N ILE A 388 15.53 -21.24 13.19
CA ILE A 388 15.19 -22.42 13.97
C ILE A 388 16.49 -23.12 14.37
N ASP A 389 16.67 -23.37 15.67
CA ASP A 389 17.86 -24.04 16.19
C ASP A 389 17.86 -25.55 15.96
N SER A 390 18.96 -26.20 16.29
CA SER A 390 19.12 -27.65 16.17
C SER A 390 18.21 -28.48 17.09
N GLN A 391 17.51 -27.88 18.04
CA GLN A 391 16.46 -28.49 18.87
C GLN A 391 15.09 -28.40 18.18
N GLY A 392 14.95 -27.63 17.09
CA GLY A 392 13.71 -27.43 16.36
C GLY A 392 12.84 -26.29 16.91
N GLU A 393 13.43 -25.37 17.68
CA GLU A 393 12.73 -24.22 18.26
C GLU A 393 13.06 -22.92 17.48
N ILE A 394 12.05 -22.07 17.23
CA ILE A 394 12.27 -20.77 16.61
C ILE A 394 12.94 -19.84 17.62
N ARG A 395 14.16 -19.42 17.35
CA ARG A 395 14.95 -18.56 18.25
C ARG A 395 14.90 -17.10 17.88
N TYR A 396 14.99 -16.81 16.60
CA TYR A 396 15.03 -15.43 16.12
C TYR A 396 14.09 -15.22 14.94
N GLY A 397 13.74 -13.97 14.73
CA GLY A 397 13.01 -13.52 13.55
C GLY A 397 13.43 -12.13 13.12
N VAL A 398 13.31 -11.84 11.83
CA VAL A 398 13.52 -10.51 11.25
C VAL A 398 12.54 -10.26 10.10
N ASN A 399 11.95 -9.04 10.07
CA ASN A 399 11.05 -8.56 9.01
C ASN A 399 11.73 -7.49 8.15
N SER A 400 12.96 -7.73 7.75
CA SER A 400 13.76 -6.78 6.98
C SER A 400 14.90 -7.51 6.29
N ALA A 401 15.40 -6.95 5.20
CA ALA A 401 16.66 -7.39 4.62
C ALA A 401 17.83 -7.07 5.56
N ILE A 402 18.72 -8.02 5.74
CA ILE A 402 19.94 -7.87 6.53
C ILE A 402 21.14 -8.43 5.77
N LEU A 403 22.36 -8.09 6.21
CA LEU A 403 23.59 -8.67 5.67
C LEU A 403 23.84 -10.05 6.31
N TRP A 404 23.34 -11.11 5.66
CA TRP A 404 23.30 -12.48 6.19
C TRP A 404 24.66 -13.10 6.45
N ASP A 405 25.69 -12.68 5.74
CA ASP A 405 27.06 -13.22 5.85
C ASP A 405 28.01 -12.36 6.69
N SER A 406 27.47 -11.39 7.46
CA SER A 406 28.28 -10.57 8.37
C SER A 406 28.92 -11.42 9.49
N PRO A 407 30.14 -11.09 9.95
CA PRO A 407 30.80 -11.82 11.03
C PRO A 407 29.99 -11.87 12.32
N GLU A 408 29.29 -10.78 12.65
CA GLU A 408 28.45 -10.64 13.85
C GLU A 408 27.26 -11.61 13.78
N LEU A 409 26.61 -11.68 12.62
CA LEU A 409 25.47 -12.58 12.44
C LEU A 409 25.93 -14.05 12.48
N ILE A 410 27.00 -14.40 11.78
CA ILE A 410 27.56 -15.75 11.80
C ILE A 410 27.94 -16.15 13.24
N LYS A 411 28.54 -15.26 14.02
CA LYS A 411 28.83 -15.47 15.46
C LYS A 411 27.55 -15.77 16.24
N LYS A 412 26.45 -15.09 15.94
CA LYS A 412 25.14 -15.29 16.61
C LYS A 412 24.46 -16.60 16.18
N LEU A 413 24.70 -17.07 14.95
CA LEU A 413 24.13 -18.33 14.42
C LEU A 413 24.88 -19.58 14.88
N LYS A 414 26.22 -19.52 15.03
CA LYS A 414 27.04 -20.68 15.39
C LYS A 414 26.56 -21.47 16.63
N PRO A 415 26.15 -20.85 17.75
CA PRO A 415 25.65 -21.59 18.91
C PRO A 415 24.37 -22.38 18.68
N LEU A 416 23.65 -22.12 17.58
CA LEU A 416 22.39 -22.78 17.22
C LEU A 416 22.58 -24.01 16.34
N LEU A 417 23.82 -24.26 15.88
CA LEU A 417 24.19 -25.45 15.11
C LEU A 417 24.08 -26.72 15.96
N PRO A 418 23.90 -27.89 15.34
CA PRO A 418 24.04 -29.15 16.02
C PRO A 418 25.45 -29.31 16.63
N LYS A 419 25.50 -29.91 17.83
CA LYS A 419 26.77 -30.22 18.50
C LYS A 419 27.41 -31.46 17.89
#